data_7a06a29055d2472e8949c8691b71735c
#
_entry.id   7a06a29055d2472e8949c8691b71735c
#
_cell.length_a   1.000
_cell.length_b   1.000
_cell.length_c   1.000
_cell.angle_alpha   90.00
_cell.angle_beta   90.00
_cell.angle_gamma   90.00
#
_symmetry.space_group_name_H-M   'P 1'
#
loop_
_entity.id
_entity.type
_entity.pdbx_description
1 polymer ?
#
loop_
_entity_poly.entity_id
_entity_poly.type
_entity_poly.pdbx_seq_one_letter_code
_entity_poly.pdbx_strand_id
1 'polypeptide(L)'
;MNKEKREKILIIGPAWVGDMIMSQSLYRVLKAKNPDCQITVMAPDWVTPLLGFMPEVDESLTSPLIHGDLKLGLRRSIGLSLKERAFTKSIILPQSFKSALIPWHSGISERVGWRGEWRNLLLTDCRKPMDNVYPLMVQRFVALAYPANSEPLEDFPHPELRVIEAEALKVSSSFDLTISDKILAICPGAEFGEAKQWPVSHFAQLANLVLKQDWQVWIFGSANDSKVAREILFAIEDNFANQVSNLVGKTSLAQAVDLMSLTSVVVSNDSGLMHVAAALSKPVVGLYGSTSPEFTPPLAENTKLFSTDIECRPCFKRECRYGHLRCLKEIKAEEVTEAVTSLNFR
;
A
#
# COMPACT_ATOMS: atom_id res chain seq x y z
N MET A 1 -17.92 35.60 19.66
CA MET A 1 -17.04 34.45 19.44
C MET A 1 -17.16 34.03 17.97
N ASN A 2 -16.18 34.39 17.13
CA ASN A 2 -16.11 33.85 15.79
C ASN A 2 -15.87 32.33 15.94
N LYS A 3 -16.85 31.50 15.53
CA LYS A 3 -16.58 30.07 15.30
C LYS A 3 -15.53 30.05 14.21
N GLU A 4 -14.27 29.77 14.53
CA GLU A 4 -13.26 29.46 13.51
C GLU A 4 -13.84 28.37 12.65
N LYS A 5 -13.92 28.65 11.35
CA LYS A 5 -14.54 27.73 10.38
C LYS A 5 -13.66 26.49 10.32
N ARG A 6 -14.20 25.35 10.77
CA ARG A 6 -13.50 24.06 10.78
C ARG A 6 -12.81 23.83 9.43
N GLU A 7 -11.53 23.52 9.44
CA GLU A 7 -10.76 23.23 8.22
C GLU A 7 -11.29 21.96 7.55
N LYS A 8 -11.64 22.05 6.28
CA LYS A 8 -12.11 20.93 5.47
C LYS A 8 -11.12 20.64 4.35
N ILE A 9 -10.47 19.51 4.43
CA ILE A 9 -9.40 19.13 3.52
C ILE A 9 -9.91 18.04 2.56
N LEU A 10 -9.83 18.31 1.26
CA LEU A 10 -10.02 17.30 0.22
C LEU A 10 -8.66 16.74 -0.19
N ILE A 11 -8.45 15.46 -0.01
CA ILE A 11 -7.25 14.77 -0.47
C ILE A 11 -7.60 13.99 -1.75
N ILE A 12 -6.89 14.27 -2.82
CA ILE A 12 -6.92 13.40 -4.00
C ILE A 12 -5.90 12.30 -3.76
N GLY A 13 -6.41 11.12 -3.44
CA GLY A 13 -5.62 9.95 -3.06
C GLY A 13 -4.94 9.26 -4.23
N PRO A 14 -3.90 8.47 -3.96
CA PRO A 14 -3.24 7.64 -4.96
C PRO A 14 -4.11 6.44 -5.36
N ALA A 15 -3.75 5.82 -6.49
CA ALA A 15 -4.46 4.66 -7.03
C ALA A 15 -3.83 3.31 -6.67
N TRP A 16 -2.61 3.32 -6.16
CA TRP A 16 -1.89 2.13 -5.75
C TRP A 16 -2.11 1.84 -4.26
N VAL A 17 -2.32 0.58 -3.91
CA VAL A 17 -2.54 0.13 -2.52
C VAL A 17 -1.41 0.57 -1.61
N GLY A 18 -0.15 0.34 -1.99
CA GLY A 18 1.01 0.73 -1.18
C GLY A 18 1.10 2.24 -0.96
N ASP A 19 0.89 3.04 -2.02
CA ASP A 19 0.89 4.50 -1.92
C ASP A 19 -0.26 5.00 -1.03
N MET A 20 -1.45 4.37 -1.12
CA MET A 20 -2.59 4.70 -0.27
C MET A 20 -2.26 4.44 1.21
N ILE A 21 -1.65 3.30 1.52
CA ILE A 21 -1.19 3.01 2.89
C ILE A 21 -0.17 4.05 3.35
N MET A 22 0.88 4.29 2.57
CA MET A 22 1.91 5.28 2.93
C MET A 22 1.35 6.69 3.07
N SER A 23 0.29 7.05 2.34
CA SER A 23 -0.35 8.37 2.45
C SER A 23 -1.07 8.60 3.79
N GLN A 24 -1.38 7.56 4.56
CA GLN A 24 -1.95 7.69 5.90
C GLN A 24 -1.04 8.47 6.85
N SER A 25 0.27 8.38 6.72
CA SER A 25 1.21 9.20 7.51
C SER A 25 0.94 10.70 7.37
N LEU A 26 0.57 11.17 6.16
CA LEU A 26 0.11 12.54 5.95
C LEU A 26 -1.18 12.83 6.75
N TYR A 27 -2.14 11.92 6.73
CA TYR A 27 -3.43 12.11 7.42
C TYR A 27 -3.22 12.19 8.93
N ARG A 28 -2.36 11.33 9.47
CA ARG A 28 -1.95 11.33 10.89
C ARG A 28 -1.30 12.65 11.28
N VAL A 29 -0.39 13.18 10.45
CA VAL A 29 0.23 14.49 10.68
C VAL A 29 -0.80 15.62 10.65
N LEU A 30 -1.72 15.61 9.67
CA LEU A 30 -2.78 16.63 9.59
C LEU A 30 -3.66 16.64 10.83
N LYS A 31 -4.09 15.45 11.29
CA LYS A 31 -4.88 15.31 12.54
C LYS A 31 -4.09 15.69 13.79
N ALA A 32 -2.81 15.38 13.86
CA ALA A 32 -1.96 15.79 14.99
C ALA A 32 -1.80 17.33 15.07
N LYS A 33 -1.70 18.01 13.92
CA LYS A 33 -1.60 19.48 13.84
C LYS A 33 -2.92 20.17 14.11
N ASN A 34 -4.02 19.60 13.67
CA ASN A 34 -5.37 20.13 13.83
C ASN A 34 -6.37 18.98 14.01
N PRO A 35 -6.62 18.52 15.27
CA PRO A 35 -7.53 17.42 15.56
C PRO A 35 -8.96 17.64 15.04
N ASP A 36 -9.39 18.88 14.94
CA ASP A 36 -10.73 19.25 14.48
C ASP A 36 -10.85 19.33 12.94
N CYS A 37 -9.76 19.23 12.18
CA CYS A 37 -9.87 19.24 10.72
C CYS A 37 -10.70 18.06 10.22
N GLN A 38 -11.44 18.28 9.13
CA GLN A 38 -12.14 17.20 8.42
C GLN A 38 -11.33 16.76 7.21
N ILE A 39 -10.98 15.48 7.17
CA ILE A 39 -10.25 14.87 6.06
C ILE A 39 -11.22 14.03 5.23
N THR A 40 -11.47 14.47 3.99
CA THR A 40 -12.19 13.71 2.98
C THR A 40 -11.18 13.22 1.94
N VAL A 41 -11.11 11.92 1.72
CA VAL A 41 -10.20 11.33 0.71
C VAL A 41 -10.99 10.85 -0.50
N MET A 42 -10.65 11.34 -1.69
CA MET A 42 -11.18 10.86 -2.96
C MET A 42 -10.18 9.92 -3.62
N ALA A 43 -10.59 8.68 -3.87
CA ALA A 43 -9.75 7.64 -4.45
C ALA A 43 -10.54 6.73 -5.41
N PRO A 44 -9.86 5.98 -6.30
CA PRO A 44 -10.50 4.94 -7.11
C PRO A 44 -11.15 3.86 -6.24
N ASP A 45 -12.19 3.23 -6.80
CA ASP A 45 -13.04 2.24 -6.11
C ASP A 45 -12.23 1.10 -5.47
N TRP A 46 -11.24 0.57 -6.18
CA TRP A 46 -10.44 -0.57 -5.71
C TRP A 46 -9.54 -0.31 -4.51
N VAL A 47 -9.19 0.95 -4.18
CA VAL A 47 -8.40 1.30 -2.99
C VAL A 47 -9.22 2.00 -1.91
N THR A 48 -10.40 2.52 -2.24
CA THR A 48 -11.31 3.20 -1.29
C THR A 48 -11.62 2.36 -0.03
N PRO A 49 -11.77 1.02 -0.11
CA PRO A 49 -12.01 0.21 1.09
C PRO A 49 -10.94 0.33 2.19
N LEU A 50 -9.69 0.64 1.84
CA LEU A 50 -8.61 0.85 2.83
C LEU A 50 -8.89 2.03 3.76
N LEU A 51 -9.59 3.05 3.26
CA LEU A 51 -9.88 4.27 4.03
C LEU A 51 -10.76 4.00 5.24
N GLY A 52 -11.58 2.94 5.21
CA GLY A 52 -12.38 2.49 6.34
C GLY A 52 -11.57 1.98 7.53
N PHE A 53 -10.31 1.59 7.31
CA PHE A 53 -9.38 1.15 8.35
C PHE A 53 -8.48 2.29 8.88
N MET A 54 -8.62 3.51 8.33
CA MET A 54 -7.82 4.70 8.68
C MET A 54 -8.65 5.67 9.52
N PRO A 55 -8.47 5.72 10.86
CA PRO A 55 -9.32 6.52 11.74
C PRO A 55 -9.20 8.03 11.53
N GLU A 56 -8.16 8.48 10.84
CA GLU A 56 -7.95 9.89 10.50
C GLU A 56 -8.89 10.37 9.38
N VAL A 57 -9.46 9.45 8.60
CA VAL A 57 -10.33 9.76 7.47
C VAL A 57 -11.76 9.89 7.94
N ASP A 58 -12.31 11.12 7.89
CA ASP A 58 -13.69 11.38 8.29
C ASP A 58 -14.68 10.93 7.20
N GLU A 59 -14.27 10.95 5.93
CA GLU A 59 -15.11 10.56 4.80
C GLU A 59 -14.29 10.07 3.61
N SER A 60 -14.78 9.06 2.92
CA SER A 60 -14.24 8.57 1.66
C SER A 60 -15.17 8.87 0.50
N LEU A 61 -14.60 9.31 -0.63
CA LEU A 61 -15.31 9.53 -1.88
C LEU A 61 -14.72 8.64 -2.97
N THR A 62 -15.56 7.79 -3.53
CA THR A 62 -15.16 6.95 -4.66
C THR A 62 -15.11 7.77 -5.95
N SER A 63 -13.97 7.74 -6.60
CA SER A 63 -13.79 8.33 -7.93
C SER A 63 -14.15 7.32 -9.02
N PRO A 64 -15.06 7.63 -9.94
CA PRO A 64 -15.42 6.76 -11.06
C PRO A 64 -14.36 6.79 -12.19
N LEU A 65 -13.20 7.38 -11.95
CA LEU A 65 -12.13 7.53 -12.92
C LEU A 65 -11.13 6.38 -12.77
N ILE A 66 -10.83 5.72 -13.87
CA ILE A 66 -9.81 4.67 -13.92
C ILE A 66 -8.44 5.20 -14.36
N HIS A 67 -7.42 4.38 -14.18
CA HIS A 67 -6.06 4.71 -14.60
C HIS A 67 -6.01 4.97 -16.11
N GLY A 68 -5.35 6.05 -16.52
CA GLY A 68 -5.29 6.45 -17.94
C GLY A 68 -6.37 7.46 -18.35
N ASP A 69 -7.56 7.45 -17.73
CA ASP A 69 -8.68 8.30 -18.11
C ASP A 69 -8.36 9.79 -18.02
N LEU A 70 -8.59 10.52 -19.12
CA LEU A 70 -8.58 11.99 -19.10
C LEU A 70 -9.95 12.54 -18.71
N LYS A 71 -11.03 12.12 -19.39
CA LYS A 71 -12.46 12.42 -19.11
C LYS A 71 -12.72 13.83 -18.55
N LEU A 72 -12.29 14.88 -19.27
CA LEU A 72 -12.34 16.28 -18.80
C LEU A 72 -13.75 16.72 -18.34
N GLY A 73 -14.79 16.35 -19.09
CA GLY A 73 -16.18 16.69 -18.75
C GLY A 73 -16.61 16.07 -17.41
N LEU A 74 -16.27 14.80 -17.17
CA LEU A 74 -16.60 14.11 -15.92
C LEU A 74 -15.83 14.73 -14.72
N ARG A 75 -14.53 15.06 -14.90
CA ARG A 75 -13.75 15.74 -13.85
C ARG A 75 -14.33 17.11 -13.51
N ARG A 76 -14.78 17.86 -14.53
CA ARG A 76 -15.48 19.15 -14.33
C ARG A 76 -16.78 18.95 -13.56
N SER A 77 -17.60 17.97 -13.95
CA SER A 77 -18.86 17.67 -13.26
C SER A 77 -18.66 17.32 -11.80
N ILE A 78 -17.70 16.40 -11.52
CA ILE A 78 -17.32 16.04 -10.13
C ILE A 78 -16.82 17.28 -9.38
N GLY A 79 -15.92 18.07 -9.96
CA GLY A 79 -15.43 19.28 -9.30
C GLY A 79 -16.56 20.26 -8.96
N LEU A 80 -17.50 20.47 -9.87
CA LEU A 80 -18.65 21.36 -9.64
C LEU A 80 -19.57 20.84 -8.53
N SER A 81 -19.82 19.54 -8.45
CA SER A 81 -20.63 18.96 -7.39
C SER A 81 -20.00 19.07 -5.99
N LEU A 82 -18.68 19.23 -5.91
CA LEU A 82 -17.96 19.43 -4.66
C LEU A 82 -17.96 20.88 -4.14
N LYS A 83 -18.41 21.85 -4.93
CA LYS A 83 -18.40 23.27 -4.49
C LYS A 83 -19.19 23.53 -3.21
N GLU A 84 -20.36 22.92 -3.09
CA GLU A 84 -21.25 23.11 -1.93
C GLU A 84 -20.67 22.52 -0.65
N ARG A 85 -19.69 21.62 -0.75
CA ARG A 85 -19.01 21.01 0.39
C ARG A 85 -18.08 21.98 1.11
N ALA A 86 -17.72 23.09 0.45
CA ALA A 86 -16.94 24.20 0.99
C ALA A 86 -15.58 23.76 1.58
N PHE A 87 -14.86 22.90 0.86
CA PHE A 87 -13.48 22.56 1.20
C PHE A 87 -12.60 23.82 1.20
N THR A 88 -11.76 23.96 2.22
CA THR A 88 -10.84 25.09 2.38
C THR A 88 -9.50 24.82 1.71
N LYS A 89 -9.09 23.54 1.69
CA LYS A 89 -7.81 23.08 1.18
C LYS A 89 -7.95 21.78 0.40
N SER A 90 -7.11 21.60 -0.60
CA SER A 90 -6.93 20.30 -1.25
C SER A 90 -5.46 19.92 -1.31
N ILE A 91 -5.15 18.66 -1.02
CA ILE A 91 -3.82 18.07 -1.17
C ILE A 91 -3.90 17.01 -2.27
N ILE A 92 -3.09 17.17 -3.32
CA ILE A 92 -3.17 16.36 -4.53
C ILE A 92 -1.93 15.46 -4.61
N LEU A 93 -2.08 14.18 -4.21
CA LEU A 93 -0.97 13.23 -4.11
C LEU A 93 -0.47 12.71 -5.47
N PRO A 94 -1.35 12.31 -6.43
CA PRO A 94 -0.90 11.94 -7.76
C PRO A 94 -0.33 13.14 -8.51
N GLN A 95 0.74 12.95 -9.30
CA GLN A 95 1.46 14.04 -9.96
C GLN A 95 0.98 14.37 -11.38
N SER A 96 -0.09 13.71 -11.86
CA SER A 96 -0.62 13.97 -13.20
C SER A 96 -1.39 15.30 -13.30
N PHE A 97 -1.38 15.91 -14.48
CA PHE A 97 -2.21 17.10 -14.79
C PHE A 97 -3.67 16.89 -14.43
N LYS A 98 -4.21 15.75 -14.84
CA LYS A 98 -5.63 15.42 -14.67
C LYS A 98 -6.07 15.29 -13.22
N SER A 99 -5.16 14.96 -12.28
CA SER A 99 -5.47 14.84 -10.86
C SER A 99 -5.81 16.17 -10.19
N ALA A 100 -5.31 17.28 -10.71
CA ALA A 100 -5.56 18.62 -10.19
C ALA A 100 -6.86 19.27 -10.73
N LEU A 101 -7.49 18.69 -11.75
CA LEU A 101 -8.68 19.28 -12.38
C LEU A 101 -9.91 19.29 -11.47
N ILE A 102 -10.14 18.23 -10.69
CA ILE A 102 -11.30 18.17 -9.78
C ILE A 102 -11.20 19.27 -8.72
N PRO A 103 -10.10 19.41 -7.94
CA PRO A 103 -9.96 20.50 -6.98
C PRO A 103 -9.99 21.90 -7.62
N TRP A 104 -9.48 22.02 -8.84
CA TRP A 104 -9.54 23.30 -9.56
C TRP A 104 -10.99 23.67 -9.93
N HIS A 105 -11.76 22.74 -10.48
CA HIS A 105 -13.17 22.97 -10.81
C HIS A 105 -14.08 23.16 -9.59
N SER A 106 -13.72 22.61 -8.44
CA SER A 106 -14.46 22.82 -7.19
C SER A 106 -14.24 24.24 -6.60
N GLY A 107 -13.27 25.00 -7.12
CA GLY A 107 -12.99 26.35 -6.65
C GLY A 107 -12.28 26.39 -5.29
N ILE A 108 -11.67 25.30 -4.84
CA ILE A 108 -10.90 25.25 -3.60
C ILE A 108 -9.73 26.23 -3.70
N SER A 109 -9.62 27.14 -2.73
CA SER A 109 -8.65 28.25 -2.75
C SER A 109 -7.21 27.78 -2.58
N GLU A 110 -6.97 26.81 -1.71
CA GLU A 110 -5.64 26.25 -1.44
C GLU A 110 -5.52 24.87 -2.08
N ARG A 111 -4.63 24.72 -3.06
CA ARG A 111 -4.40 23.48 -3.80
C ARG A 111 -2.91 23.15 -3.80
N VAL A 112 -2.53 22.22 -2.93
CA VAL A 112 -1.15 21.84 -2.63
C VAL A 112 -0.77 20.57 -3.36
N GLY A 113 0.43 20.50 -3.93
CA GLY A 113 0.93 19.29 -4.53
C GLY A 113 2.32 19.44 -5.14
N TRP A 114 2.97 18.31 -5.42
CA TRP A 114 4.25 18.29 -6.10
C TRP A 114 4.10 18.68 -7.57
N ARG A 115 5.08 19.37 -8.12
CA ARG A 115 5.18 19.66 -9.54
C ARG A 115 5.26 18.36 -10.33
N GLY A 116 4.40 18.23 -11.33
CA GLY A 116 4.38 17.11 -12.27
C GLY A 116 3.58 17.52 -13.50
N GLU A 117 3.78 16.89 -14.64
CA GLU A 117 3.16 17.26 -15.90
C GLU A 117 2.96 18.80 -16.01
N TRP A 118 1.94 19.32 -16.64
CA TRP A 118 1.68 20.76 -16.81
C TRP A 118 0.71 21.34 -15.76
N ARG A 119 0.66 20.80 -14.53
CA ARG A 119 -0.35 21.16 -13.52
C ARG A 119 0.01 22.35 -12.63
N ASN A 120 1.16 22.96 -12.82
CA ASN A 120 1.60 24.13 -12.06
C ASN A 120 0.63 25.33 -12.13
N LEU A 121 -0.17 25.46 -13.21
CA LEU A 121 -1.22 26.48 -13.31
C LEU A 121 -2.50 26.14 -12.55
N LEU A 122 -2.68 24.88 -12.15
CA LEU A 122 -3.86 24.39 -11.42
C LEU A 122 -3.63 24.37 -9.91
N LEU A 123 -2.38 24.35 -9.47
CA LEU A 123 -2.00 24.36 -8.06
C LEU A 123 -1.74 25.80 -7.59
N THR A 124 -2.07 26.09 -6.32
CA THR A 124 -1.73 27.37 -5.68
C THR A 124 -0.42 27.26 -4.88
N ASP A 125 -0.11 26.08 -4.38
CA ASP A 125 1.18 25.70 -3.79
C ASP A 125 1.77 24.54 -4.60
N CYS A 126 2.56 24.86 -5.59
CA CYS A 126 3.19 23.91 -6.51
C CYS A 126 4.65 23.69 -6.12
N ARG A 127 4.95 22.57 -5.48
CA ARG A 127 6.28 22.28 -4.93
C ARG A 127 7.14 21.50 -5.92
N LYS A 128 8.43 21.86 -5.97
CA LYS A 128 9.41 21.13 -6.76
C LYS A 128 9.78 19.83 -6.02
N PRO A 129 9.73 18.66 -6.69
CA PRO A 129 10.26 17.43 -6.11
C PRO A 129 11.73 17.58 -5.75
N MET A 130 12.10 17.12 -4.57
CA MET A 130 13.46 17.19 -4.04
C MET A 130 13.87 15.79 -3.55
N ASP A 131 14.30 14.95 -4.50
CA ASP A 131 14.60 13.53 -4.23
C ASP A 131 15.71 13.35 -3.18
N ASN A 132 16.67 14.26 -3.15
CA ASN A 132 17.76 14.26 -2.16
C ASN A 132 17.30 14.65 -0.75
N VAL A 133 16.17 15.37 -0.64
CA VAL A 133 15.62 15.85 0.65
C VAL A 133 14.58 14.88 1.18
N TYR A 134 13.81 14.27 0.28
CA TYR A 134 12.75 13.31 0.63
C TYR A 134 13.01 11.99 -0.09
N PRO A 135 13.97 11.18 0.41
CA PRO A 135 14.32 9.90 -0.22
C PRO A 135 13.16 8.90 -0.17
N LEU A 136 12.39 8.88 0.92
CA LEU A 136 11.25 7.98 1.06
C LEU A 136 9.98 8.56 0.45
N MET A 137 9.17 7.71 -0.20
CA MET A 137 7.86 8.12 -0.73
C MET A 137 6.95 8.68 0.37
N VAL A 138 6.94 8.07 1.54
CA VAL A 138 6.14 8.54 2.69
C VAL A 138 6.53 9.95 3.12
N GLN A 139 7.82 10.30 3.12
CA GLN A 139 8.28 11.66 3.43
C GLN A 139 7.74 12.69 2.43
N ARG A 140 7.63 12.29 1.15
CA ARG A 140 7.01 13.14 0.12
C ARG A 140 5.54 13.41 0.38
N PHE A 141 4.81 12.45 0.92
CA PHE A 141 3.42 12.67 1.34
C PHE A 141 3.35 13.57 2.58
N VAL A 142 4.10 13.26 3.62
CA VAL A 142 4.14 14.02 4.88
C VAL A 142 4.55 15.48 4.67
N ALA A 143 5.50 15.73 3.79
CA ALA A 143 5.95 17.09 3.47
C ALA A 143 4.82 18.02 3.01
N LEU A 144 3.75 17.48 2.41
CA LEU A 144 2.60 18.28 1.96
C LEU A 144 1.74 18.82 3.12
N ALA A 145 1.93 18.33 4.35
CA ALA A 145 1.28 18.88 5.56
C ALA A 145 1.99 20.10 6.13
N TYR A 146 3.19 20.44 5.64
CA TYR A 146 4.01 21.54 6.14
C TYR A 146 4.13 22.65 5.09
N PRO A 147 4.58 23.86 5.45
CA PRO A 147 4.90 24.90 4.47
C PRO A 147 5.93 24.42 3.44
N ALA A 148 5.91 25.01 2.25
CA ALA A 148 6.94 24.74 1.24
C ALA A 148 8.33 25.05 1.80
N ASN A 149 9.32 24.23 1.45
CA ASN A 149 10.71 24.32 1.90
C ASN A 149 10.92 24.11 3.41
N SER A 150 9.97 23.52 4.14
CA SER A 150 10.22 23.03 5.49
C SER A 150 11.27 21.92 5.45
N GLU A 151 12.06 21.82 6.52
CA GLU A 151 12.98 20.71 6.70
C GLU A 151 12.22 19.38 6.75
N PRO A 152 12.80 18.28 6.20
CA PRO A 152 12.22 16.96 6.30
C PRO A 152 12.04 16.57 7.77
N LEU A 153 10.95 15.92 8.08
CA LEU A 153 10.81 15.26 9.37
C LEU A 153 11.70 14.01 9.38
N GLU A 154 12.57 13.93 10.37
CA GLU A 154 13.34 12.71 10.66
C GLU A 154 12.42 11.62 11.20
N ASP A 155 11.48 12.03 12.06
CA ASP A 155 10.45 11.15 12.63
C ASP A 155 9.06 11.58 12.16
N PHE A 156 8.27 10.62 11.69
CA PHE A 156 6.90 10.82 11.24
C PHE A 156 6.05 9.60 11.62
N PRO A 157 4.74 9.80 11.88
CA PRO A 157 3.87 8.68 12.26
C PRO A 157 3.76 7.68 11.11
N HIS A 158 4.08 6.41 11.39
CA HIS A 158 3.92 5.33 10.43
C HIS A 158 2.43 5.06 10.15
N PRO A 159 2.08 4.50 9.00
CA PRO A 159 0.72 4.03 8.73
C PRO A 159 0.27 3.00 9.78
N GLU A 160 -1.00 3.06 10.16
CA GLU A 160 -1.61 2.15 11.15
C GLU A 160 -3.06 1.87 10.76
N LEU A 161 -3.33 0.65 10.35
CA LEU A 161 -4.70 0.21 10.05
C LEU A 161 -5.36 -0.35 11.29
N ARG A 162 -6.61 0.04 11.55
CA ARG A 162 -7.41 -0.47 12.66
C ARG A 162 -8.39 -1.51 12.17
N VAL A 163 -8.24 -2.72 12.66
CA VAL A 163 -9.13 -3.85 12.41
C VAL A 163 -9.92 -4.17 13.68
N ILE A 164 -11.17 -4.51 13.53
CA ILE A 164 -12.01 -5.03 14.61
C ILE A 164 -11.89 -6.54 14.56
N GLU A 165 -11.24 -7.15 15.57
CA GLU A 165 -10.95 -8.57 15.61
C GLU A 165 -12.21 -9.45 15.39
N ALA A 166 -13.33 -9.09 16.00
CA ALA A 166 -14.58 -9.83 15.83
C ALA A 166 -15.08 -9.83 14.37
N GLU A 167 -14.82 -8.77 13.60
CA GLU A 167 -15.15 -8.73 12.17
C GLU A 167 -14.17 -9.58 11.36
N ALA A 168 -12.87 -9.50 11.67
CA ALA A 168 -11.86 -10.35 11.02
C ALA A 168 -12.15 -11.85 11.22
N LEU A 169 -12.57 -12.25 12.43
CA LEU A 169 -12.98 -13.63 12.72
C LEU A 169 -14.26 -14.05 11.97
N LYS A 170 -15.22 -13.16 11.79
CA LYS A 170 -16.39 -13.44 10.93
C LYS A 170 -15.98 -13.63 9.47
N VAL A 171 -15.07 -12.78 8.98
CA VAL A 171 -14.52 -12.92 7.63
C VAL A 171 -13.80 -14.26 7.49
N SER A 172 -12.95 -14.66 8.44
CA SER A 172 -12.25 -15.95 8.38
C SER A 172 -13.23 -17.13 8.32
N SER A 173 -14.29 -17.08 9.13
CA SER A 173 -15.34 -18.12 9.12
C SER A 173 -16.08 -18.20 7.79
N SER A 174 -16.25 -17.08 7.08
CA SER A 174 -16.89 -17.07 5.75
C SER A 174 -16.04 -17.71 4.65
N PHE A 175 -14.76 -17.94 4.90
CA PHE A 175 -13.81 -18.63 4.03
C PHE A 175 -13.44 -20.03 4.55
N ASP A 176 -14.13 -20.53 5.57
CA ASP A 176 -13.86 -21.82 6.23
C ASP A 176 -12.39 -21.95 6.74
N LEU A 177 -11.80 -20.82 7.18
CA LEU A 177 -10.43 -20.78 7.65
C LEU A 177 -10.34 -21.18 9.12
N THR A 178 -9.43 -22.08 9.43
CA THR A 178 -9.05 -22.42 10.80
C THR A 178 -7.93 -21.49 11.27
N ILE A 179 -8.12 -20.84 12.41
CA ILE A 179 -7.10 -19.97 13.00
C ILE A 179 -6.16 -20.80 13.88
N SER A 180 -4.87 -20.63 13.68
CA SER A 180 -3.81 -21.21 14.51
C SER A 180 -2.79 -20.15 14.92
N ASP A 181 -1.92 -20.50 15.86
CA ASP A 181 -0.87 -19.57 16.35
C ASP A 181 0.24 -19.32 15.31
N LYS A 182 0.33 -20.17 14.26
CA LYS A 182 1.37 -20.10 13.24
C LYS A 182 0.73 -20.03 11.84
N ILE A 183 0.43 -18.83 11.39
CA ILE A 183 -0.10 -18.59 10.04
C ILE A 183 0.88 -17.72 9.28
N LEU A 184 1.47 -18.26 8.21
CA LEU A 184 2.25 -17.52 7.26
C LEU A 184 1.35 -17.00 6.13
N ALA A 185 1.26 -15.68 5.96
CA ALA A 185 0.73 -15.08 4.76
C ALA A 185 1.81 -14.99 3.68
N ILE A 186 1.55 -15.43 2.47
CA ILE A 186 2.42 -15.17 1.32
C ILE A 186 1.70 -14.33 0.29
N CYS A 187 2.37 -13.28 -0.22
CA CYS A 187 1.87 -12.36 -1.23
C CYS A 187 2.77 -12.44 -2.48
N PRO A 188 2.57 -13.46 -3.34
CA PRO A 188 3.47 -13.73 -4.46
C PRO A 188 3.24 -12.82 -5.66
N GLY A 189 2.16 -12.03 -5.67
CA GLY A 189 1.83 -11.11 -6.74
C GLY A 189 2.73 -9.88 -6.78
N ALA A 190 2.82 -9.25 -7.96
CA ALA A 190 3.44 -7.95 -8.15
C ALA A 190 2.80 -7.24 -9.35
N GLU A 191 1.84 -6.37 -9.10
CA GLU A 191 1.10 -5.61 -10.13
C GLU A 191 2.03 -4.75 -11.02
N PHE A 192 3.17 -4.33 -10.46
CA PHE A 192 4.15 -3.55 -11.21
C PHE A 192 4.78 -4.33 -12.38
N GLY A 193 5.04 -5.64 -12.21
CA GLY A 193 5.63 -6.48 -13.24
C GLY A 193 6.53 -7.60 -12.68
N GLU A 194 6.91 -8.54 -13.56
CA GLU A 194 7.66 -9.75 -13.19
C GLU A 194 9.04 -9.48 -12.56
N ALA A 195 9.65 -8.32 -12.83
CA ALA A 195 10.92 -7.94 -12.21
C ALA A 195 10.84 -7.68 -10.70
N LYS A 196 9.63 -7.74 -10.11
CA LYS A 196 9.39 -7.71 -8.68
C LYS A 196 8.91 -9.06 -8.13
N GLN A 197 8.67 -10.07 -8.96
CA GLN A 197 8.13 -11.36 -8.52
C GLN A 197 9.26 -12.33 -8.18
N TRP A 198 9.33 -12.71 -6.90
CA TRP A 198 10.19 -13.81 -6.48
C TRP A 198 9.74 -15.11 -7.17
N PRO A 199 10.66 -16.02 -7.56
CA PRO A 199 10.28 -17.20 -8.30
C PRO A 199 9.19 -18.03 -7.60
N VAL A 200 8.23 -18.51 -8.38
CA VAL A 200 7.14 -19.36 -7.89
C VAL A 200 7.68 -20.59 -7.16
N SER A 201 8.75 -21.21 -7.69
CA SER A 201 9.43 -22.35 -7.07
C SER A 201 9.98 -22.04 -5.67
N HIS A 202 10.46 -20.81 -5.46
CA HIS A 202 10.96 -20.38 -4.14
C HIS A 202 9.82 -20.14 -3.15
N PHE A 203 8.68 -19.55 -3.58
CA PHE A 203 7.49 -19.46 -2.73
C PHE A 203 6.96 -20.85 -2.34
N ALA A 204 6.92 -21.79 -3.28
CA ALA A 204 6.50 -23.16 -3.01
C ALA A 204 7.45 -23.88 -2.04
N GLN A 205 8.76 -23.69 -2.22
CA GLN A 205 9.78 -24.24 -1.34
C GLN A 205 9.65 -23.65 0.09
N LEU A 206 9.52 -22.33 0.22
CA LEU A 206 9.23 -21.66 1.51
C LEU A 206 7.99 -22.26 2.18
N ALA A 207 6.88 -22.38 1.42
CA ALA A 207 5.64 -22.93 1.94
C ALA A 207 5.84 -24.36 2.48
N ASN A 208 6.45 -25.25 1.70
CA ASN A 208 6.74 -26.64 2.15
C ASN A 208 7.66 -26.67 3.39
N LEU A 209 8.66 -25.76 3.48
CA LEU A 209 9.57 -25.71 4.63
C LEU A 209 8.87 -25.28 5.92
N VAL A 210 7.95 -24.33 5.87
CA VAL A 210 7.20 -23.90 7.07
C VAL A 210 6.07 -24.88 7.42
N LEU A 211 5.42 -25.50 6.43
CA LEU A 211 4.41 -26.53 6.65
C LEU A 211 4.97 -27.74 7.43
N LYS A 212 6.23 -28.12 7.20
CA LYS A 212 6.96 -29.16 7.98
C LYS A 212 7.22 -28.76 9.44
N GLN A 213 6.97 -27.50 9.81
CA GLN A 213 7.12 -26.94 11.16
C GLN A 213 5.77 -26.58 11.78
N ASP A 214 4.68 -27.22 11.33
CA ASP A 214 3.30 -27.04 11.79
C ASP A 214 2.73 -25.62 11.59
N TRP A 215 3.17 -24.94 10.53
CA TRP A 215 2.55 -23.69 10.10
C TRP A 215 1.36 -23.97 9.17
N GLN A 216 0.44 -23.02 9.11
CA GLN A 216 -0.51 -22.86 8.02
C GLN A 216 0.02 -21.83 7.03
N VAL A 217 -0.37 -21.94 5.75
CA VAL A 217 -0.01 -20.97 4.71
C VAL A 217 -1.27 -20.42 4.07
N TRP A 218 -1.41 -19.09 4.09
CA TRP A 218 -2.47 -18.38 3.40
C TRP A 218 -1.89 -17.57 2.24
N ILE A 219 -2.40 -17.78 1.02
CA ILE A 219 -1.91 -17.13 -0.19
C ILE A 219 -2.83 -15.98 -0.54
N PHE A 220 -2.31 -14.74 -0.51
CA PHE A 220 -3.04 -13.53 -0.86
C PHE A 220 -2.62 -12.98 -2.22
N GLY A 221 -3.56 -12.37 -2.92
CA GLY A 221 -3.33 -11.71 -4.20
C GLY A 221 -4.61 -11.33 -4.91
N SER A 222 -4.48 -10.57 -5.98
CA SER A 222 -5.56 -10.22 -6.89
C SER A 222 -5.92 -11.39 -7.82
N ALA A 223 -7.00 -11.26 -8.57
CA ALA A 223 -7.37 -12.25 -9.58
C ALA A 223 -6.26 -12.45 -10.66
N ASN A 224 -5.46 -11.41 -10.91
CA ASN A 224 -4.32 -11.48 -11.84
C ASN A 224 -3.23 -12.46 -11.38
N ASP A 225 -3.13 -12.70 -10.08
CA ASP A 225 -2.12 -13.57 -9.46
C ASP A 225 -2.55 -15.04 -9.43
N SER A 226 -3.73 -15.38 -9.97
CA SER A 226 -4.31 -16.74 -9.93
C SER A 226 -3.42 -17.80 -10.58
N LYS A 227 -2.66 -17.43 -11.62
CA LYS A 227 -1.71 -18.37 -12.26
C LYS A 227 -0.58 -18.73 -11.29
N VAL A 228 0.04 -17.73 -10.70
CA VAL A 228 1.14 -17.87 -9.72
C VAL A 228 0.68 -18.71 -8.52
N ALA A 229 -0.50 -18.42 -7.98
CA ALA A 229 -1.07 -19.18 -6.86
C ALA A 229 -1.29 -20.66 -7.20
N ARG A 230 -1.82 -20.96 -8.38
CA ARG A 230 -1.99 -22.37 -8.83
C ARG A 230 -0.67 -23.12 -8.97
N GLU A 231 0.35 -22.46 -9.51
CA GLU A 231 1.68 -23.06 -9.67
C GLU A 231 2.32 -23.34 -8.29
N ILE A 232 2.14 -22.43 -7.30
CA ILE A 232 2.57 -22.67 -5.92
C ILE A 232 1.83 -23.87 -5.34
N LEU A 233 0.50 -23.91 -5.42
CA LEU A 233 -0.32 -25.02 -4.91
C LEU A 233 0.04 -26.36 -5.52
N PHE A 234 0.32 -26.40 -6.81
CA PHE A 234 0.73 -27.63 -7.51
C PHE A 234 2.06 -28.18 -6.98
N ALA A 235 2.92 -27.32 -6.45
CA ALA A 235 4.22 -27.69 -5.89
C ALA A 235 4.20 -27.92 -4.36
N ILE A 236 3.04 -27.82 -3.71
CA ILE A 236 2.88 -28.21 -2.30
C ILE A 236 2.84 -29.73 -2.20
N GLU A 237 3.52 -30.29 -1.20
CA GLU A 237 3.48 -31.73 -0.90
C GLU A 237 2.05 -32.14 -0.49
N ASP A 238 1.52 -33.23 -1.04
CA ASP A 238 0.10 -33.65 -0.92
C ASP A 238 -0.38 -33.78 0.55
N ASN A 239 0.50 -34.18 1.46
CA ASN A 239 0.20 -34.33 2.88
C ASN A 239 -0.09 -32.99 3.59
N PHE A 240 0.27 -31.84 2.97
CA PHE A 240 0.05 -30.50 3.53
C PHE A 240 -1.11 -29.74 2.86
N ALA A 241 -1.79 -30.33 1.89
CA ALA A 241 -2.83 -29.64 1.10
C ALA A 241 -3.90 -28.97 1.98
N ASN A 242 -4.28 -29.58 3.10
CA ASN A 242 -5.28 -29.05 4.03
C ASN A 242 -4.78 -27.91 4.93
N GLN A 243 -3.48 -27.62 4.93
CA GLN A 243 -2.88 -26.54 5.73
C GLN A 243 -2.62 -25.29 4.87
N VAL A 244 -2.97 -25.33 3.57
CA VAL A 244 -2.78 -24.21 2.64
C VAL A 244 -4.14 -23.68 2.17
N SER A 245 -4.37 -22.40 2.38
CA SER A 245 -5.58 -21.71 1.93
C SER A 245 -5.25 -20.73 0.80
N ASN A 246 -5.85 -20.95 -0.37
CA ASN A 246 -5.71 -20.04 -1.49
C ASN A 246 -6.83 -18.99 -1.47
N LEU A 247 -6.48 -17.76 -1.14
CA LEU A 247 -7.38 -16.59 -1.06
C LEU A 247 -7.25 -15.66 -2.28
N VAL A 248 -6.37 -16.01 -3.23
CA VAL A 248 -6.08 -15.20 -4.42
C VAL A 248 -7.32 -15.04 -5.29
N GLY A 249 -7.72 -13.78 -5.52
CA GLY A 249 -8.91 -13.43 -6.31
C GLY A 249 -10.25 -13.77 -5.66
N LYS A 250 -10.26 -14.25 -4.42
CA LYS A 250 -11.47 -14.61 -3.70
C LYS A 250 -11.90 -13.56 -2.66
N THR A 251 -10.97 -12.76 -2.20
CA THR A 251 -11.20 -11.71 -1.19
C THR A 251 -11.32 -10.35 -1.84
N SER A 252 -12.19 -9.49 -1.30
CA SER A 252 -12.09 -8.04 -1.48
C SER A 252 -10.83 -7.53 -0.77
N LEU A 253 -10.41 -6.29 -1.07
CA LEU A 253 -9.27 -5.68 -0.39
C LEU A 253 -9.52 -5.52 1.12
N ALA A 254 -10.74 -5.17 1.54
CA ALA A 254 -11.12 -5.09 2.95
C ALA A 254 -11.00 -6.46 3.64
N GLN A 255 -11.54 -7.51 3.03
CA GLN A 255 -11.42 -8.87 3.56
C GLN A 255 -9.97 -9.34 3.64
N ALA A 256 -9.12 -8.95 2.67
CA ALA A 256 -7.69 -9.26 2.73
C ALA A 256 -7.00 -8.55 3.91
N VAL A 257 -7.36 -7.31 4.24
CA VAL A 257 -6.88 -6.59 5.44
C VAL A 257 -7.31 -7.33 6.71
N ASP A 258 -8.61 -7.68 6.83
CA ASP A 258 -9.15 -8.41 7.98
C ASP A 258 -8.42 -9.74 8.18
N LEU A 259 -8.32 -10.57 7.14
CA LEU A 259 -7.66 -11.87 7.21
C LEU A 259 -6.16 -11.75 7.48
N MET A 260 -5.48 -10.79 6.88
CA MET A 260 -4.05 -10.55 7.11
C MET A 260 -3.76 -10.13 8.55
N SER A 261 -4.70 -9.46 9.22
CA SER A 261 -4.58 -9.12 10.64
C SER A 261 -4.51 -10.34 11.56
N LEU A 262 -5.03 -11.49 11.12
CA LEU A 262 -5.03 -12.76 11.86
C LEU A 262 -3.76 -13.59 11.61
N THR A 263 -2.88 -13.19 10.70
CA THR A 263 -1.66 -13.93 10.38
C THR A 263 -0.52 -13.61 11.35
N SER A 264 0.44 -14.51 11.46
CA SER A 264 1.60 -14.36 12.37
C SER A 264 2.75 -13.62 11.70
N VAL A 265 3.05 -13.93 10.46
CA VAL A 265 4.12 -13.33 9.64
C VAL A 265 3.65 -13.19 8.20
N VAL A 266 4.12 -12.18 7.51
CA VAL A 266 3.83 -11.95 6.08
C VAL A 266 5.12 -11.95 5.28
N VAL A 267 5.19 -12.78 4.25
CA VAL A 267 6.24 -12.76 3.22
C VAL A 267 5.66 -12.19 1.94
N SER A 268 6.23 -11.12 1.47
CA SER A 268 5.70 -10.41 0.29
C SER A 268 6.81 -9.89 -0.62
N ASN A 269 6.56 -9.95 -1.92
CA ASN A 269 7.27 -9.07 -2.84
C ASN A 269 7.04 -7.61 -2.46
N ASP A 270 7.89 -6.69 -2.95
CA ASP A 270 7.63 -5.24 -2.87
C ASP A 270 6.31 -4.90 -3.61
N SER A 271 5.21 -4.98 -2.88
CA SER A 271 3.84 -4.85 -3.38
C SER A 271 2.94 -4.12 -2.39
N GLY A 272 1.72 -3.79 -2.81
CA GLY A 272 0.74 -3.10 -1.95
C GLY A 272 0.42 -3.85 -0.66
N LEU A 273 0.33 -5.19 -0.71
CA LEU A 273 0.01 -6.02 0.46
C LEU A 273 1.15 -6.05 1.49
N MET A 274 2.40 -5.86 1.08
CA MET A 274 3.52 -5.66 2.01
C MET A 274 3.29 -4.45 2.93
N HIS A 275 2.83 -3.35 2.35
CA HIS A 275 2.52 -2.14 3.12
C HIS A 275 1.28 -2.30 3.99
N VAL A 276 0.28 -3.06 3.53
CA VAL A 276 -0.89 -3.44 4.35
C VAL A 276 -0.43 -4.22 5.59
N ALA A 277 0.41 -5.24 5.42
CA ALA A 277 0.95 -6.03 6.51
C ALA A 277 1.72 -5.16 7.52
N ALA A 278 2.56 -4.24 7.02
CA ALA A 278 3.30 -3.31 7.86
C ALA A 278 2.38 -2.39 8.67
N ALA A 279 1.33 -1.84 8.03
CA ALA A 279 0.36 -0.98 8.68
C ALA A 279 -0.56 -1.72 9.68
N LEU A 280 -0.65 -3.04 9.58
CA LEU A 280 -1.27 -3.93 10.57
C LEU A 280 -0.31 -4.34 11.69
N SER A 281 0.90 -3.76 11.75
CA SER A 281 1.97 -4.10 12.70
C SER A 281 2.38 -5.57 12.66
N LYS A 282 2.17 -6.26 11.52
CA LYS A 282 2.62 -7.64 11.36
C LYS A 282 4.12 -7.69 11.08
N PRO A 283 4.82 -8.72 11.58
CA PRO A 283 6.17 -9.02 11.13
C PRO A 283 6.19 -9.24 9.61
N VAL A 284 7.10 -8.55 8.91
CA VAL A 284 7.16 -8.56 7.44
C VAL A 284 8.52 -9.03 6.96
N VAL A 285 8.51 -9.99 6.06
CA VAL A 285 9.67 -10.35 5.23
C VAL A 285 9.44 -9.79 3.82
N GLY A 286 10.17 -8.74 3.49
CA GLY A 286 10.06 -8.03 2.21
C GLY A 286 11.10 -8.50 1.19
N LEU A 287 10.67 -8.84 -0.03
CA LEU A 287 11.52 -9.34 -1.10
C LEU A 287 11.63 -8.27 -2.20
N TYR A 288 12.84 -7.76 -2.42
CA TYR A 288 13.10 -6.67 -3.35
C TYR A 288 13.91 -7.12 -4.55
N GLY A 289 13.28 -7.06 -5.72
CA GLY A 289 13.91 -7.30 -7.02
C GLY A 289 14.45 -6.03 -7.67
N SER A 290 13.71 -5.50 -8.65
CA SER A 290 14.10 -4.32 -9.42
C SER A 290 14.01 -2.98 -8.66
N THR A 291 13.42 -2.96 -7.49
CA THR A 291 13.19 -1.76 -6.64
C THR A 291 14.12 -1.71 -5.44
N SER A 292 13.97 -0.68 -4.61
CA SER A 292 14.83 -0.46 -3.43
C SER A 292 13.98 -0.25 -2.17
N PRO A 293 14.35 -0.90 -1.06
CA PRO A 293 13.76 -0.59 0.24
C PRO A 293 14.09 0.82 0.74
N GLU A 294 15.09 1.48 0.17
CA GLU A 294 15.43 2.87 0.49
C GLU A 294 14.40 3.87 -0.04
N PHE A 295 13.49 3.44 -0.91
CA PHE A 295 12.43 4.30 -1.45
C PHE A 295 11.07 4.01 -0.86
N THR A 296 10.69 2.73 -0.76
CA THR A 296 9.38 2.27 -0.27
C THR A 296 9.55 1.10 0.71
N PRO A 297 10.17 1.31 1.89
CA PRO A 297 10.26 0.25 2.90
C PRO A 297 8.89 -0.05 3.51
N PRO A 298 8.63 -1.29 3.98
CA PRO A 298 7.53 -1.55 4.88
C PRO A 298 7.80 -0.86 6.22
N LEU A 299 6.89 0.04 6.61
CA LEU A 299 7.04 0.85 7.83
C LEU A 299 6.50 0.09 9.05
N ALA A 300 7.20 -0.95 9.48
CA ALA A 300 6.90 -1.75 10.66
C ALA A 300 8.17 -2.00 11.47
N GLU A 301 8.01 -2.25 12.77
CA GLU A 301 9.14 -2.49 13.68
C GLU A 301 9.86 -3.82 13.39
N ASN A 302 9.08 -4.87 13.14
CA ASN A 302 9.59 -6.23 12.91
C ASN A 302 9.68 -6.51 11.40
N THR A 303 10.78 -6.14 10.77
CA THR A 303 11.00 -6.37 9.34
C THR A 303 12.31 -7.08 9.05
N LYS A 304 12.28 -7.97 8.06
CA LYS A 304 13.48 -8.54 7.41
C LYS A 304 13.38 -8.26 5.93
N LEU A 305 14.37 -7.59 5.36
CA LEU A 305 14.35 -7.19 3.96
C LEU A 305 15.44 -7.95 3.20
N PHE A 306 15.04 -8.62 2.14
CA PHE A 306 15.93 -9.34 1.26
C PHE A 306 16.12 -8.59 -0.04
N SER A 307 17.35 -8.34 -0.37
CA SER A 307 17.75 -7.78 -1.65
C SER A 307 19.17 -8.24 -1.95
N THR A 308 19.49 -8.41 -3.21
CA THR A 308 20.86 -8.80 -3.64
C THR A 308 21.69 -7.59 -4.03
N ASP A 309 22.99 -7.67 -3.85
CA ASP A 309 23.93 -6.61 -4.24
C ASP A 309 24.50 -6.90 -5.63
N ILE A 310 23.65 -6.76 -6.67
CA ILE A 310 24.08 -6.92 -8.06
C ILE A 310 24.09 -5.57 -8.78
N GLU A 311 25.05 -5.35 -9.67
CA GLU A 311 25.33 -4.08 -10.34
C GLU A 311 24.12 -3.43 -11.02
N CYS A 312 23.14 -4.23 -11.49
CA CYS A 312 21.98 -3.71 -12.20
C CYS A 312 20.82 -3.28 -11.28
N ARG A 313 20.96 -3.35 -9.94
CA ARG A 313 19.97 -2.90 -8.95
C ARG A 313 20.34 -1.55 -8.32
N PRO A 314 19.31 -0.77 -7.93
CA PRO A 314 17.90 -0.87 -8.34
C PRO A 314 17.71 -0.35 -9.77
N CYS A 315 16.99 -1.07 -10.62
CA CYS A 315 16.76 -0.64 -12.01
C CYS A 315 15.37 -0.02 -12.25
N PHE A 316 14.41 -0.22 -11.34
CA PHE A 316 13.03 0.27 -11.40
C PHE A 316 12.30 -0.10 -12.71
N LYS A 317 12.64 -1.26 -13.31
CA LYS A 317 12.01 -1.75 -14.53
C LYS A 317 10.92 -2.78 -14.22
N ARG A 318 9.89 -2.82 -15.06
CA ARG A 318 8.80 -3.80 -14.96
C ARG A 318 9.23 -5.20 -15.39
N GLU A 319 10.15 -5.26 -16.35
CA GLU A 319 10.71 -6.47 -16.92
C GLU A 319 12.23 -6.43 -16.80
N CYS A 320 12.84 -7.59 -16.65
CA CYS A 320 14.29 -7.68 -16.56
C CYS A 320 14.92 -7.54 -17.96
N ARG A 321 15.58 -6.42 -18.21
CA ARG A 321 16.24 -6.15 -19.51
C ARG A 321 17.31 -7.17 -19.90
N TYR A 322 17.83 -7.92 -18.93
CA TYR A 322 18.82 -8.97 -19.13
C TYR A 322 18.22 -10.37 -19.10
N GLY A 323 16.94 -10.53 -18.78
CA GLY A 323 16.22 -11.80 -18.69
C GLY A 323 16.63 -12.73 -17.55
N HIS A 324 17.69 -12.40 -16.79
CA HIS A 324 18.25 -13.31 -15.79
C HIS A 324 17.50 -13.33 -14.46
N LEU A 325 16.84 -12.22 -14.03
CA LEU A 325 16.15 -12.04 -12.75
C LEU A 325 16.99 -12.46 -11.52
N ARG A 326 18.33 -12.35 -11.59
CA ARG A 326 19.24 -12.76 -10.50
C ARG A 326 18.93 -12.06 -9.18
N CYS A 327 18.52 -10.79 -9.26
CA CYS A 327 18.12 -10.01 -8.09
C CYS A 327 17.06 -10.68 -7.21
N LEU A 328 16.28 -11.60 -7.76
CA LEU A 328 15.26 -12.36 -7.04
C LEU A 328 15.65 -13.84 -6.92
N LYS A 329 16.23 -14.44 -7.97
CA LYS A 329 16.61 -15.85 -7.96
C LYS A 329 17.71 -16.19 -6.95
N GLU A 330 18.56 -15.22 -6.61
CA GLU A 330 19.65 -15.42 -5.63
C GLU A 330 19.15 -15.31 -4.17
N ILE A 331 17.95 -14.79 -3.92
CA ILE A 331 17.31 -14.84 -2.60
C ILE A 331 16.81 -16.27 -2.39
N LYS A 332 17.36 -16.99 -1.40
CA LYS A 332 17.07 -18.40 -1.18
C LYS A 332 15.86 -18.60 -0.26
N ALA A 333 15.07 -19.64 -0.56
CA ALA A 333 13.89 -19.95 0.26
C ALA A 333 14.24 -20.33 1.69
N GLU A 334 15.39 -20.98 1.90
CA GLU A 334 15.90 -21.36 3.21
C GLU A 334 16.18 -20.13 4.08
N GLU A 335 16.85 -19.11 3.55
CA GLU A 335 17.15 -17.86 4.24
C GLU A 335 15.88 -17.10 4.63
N VAL A 336 14.88 -17.09 3.71
CA VAL A 336 13.57 -16.49 3.96
C VAL A 336 12.81 -17.29 5.04
N THR A 337 12.92 -18.65 5.05
CA THR A 337 12.32 -19.50 6.08
C THR A 337 12.92 -19.24 7.46
N GLU A 338 14.23 -19.09 7.55
CA GLU A 338 14.92 -18.74 8.81
C GLU A 338 14.46 -17.36 9.29
N ALA A 339 14.30 -16.41 8.40
CA ALA A 339 13.76 -15.09 8.76
C ALA A 339 12.34 -15.20 9.31
N VAL A 340 11.44 -15.93 8.65
CA VAL A 340 10.06 -16.17 9.10
C VAL A 340 10.02 -16.77 10.52
N THR A 341 10.83 -17.77 10.77
CA THR A 341 10.83 -18.49 12.07
C THR A 341 11.55 -17.72 13.19
N SER A 342 12.43 -16.79 12.83
CA SER A 342 13.17 -15.94 13.79
C SER A 342 12.43 -14.66 14.20
N LEU A 343 11.44 -14.22 13.43
CA LEU A 343 10.65 -13.04 13.77
C LEU A 343 9.73 -13.33 14.95
N ASN A 344 9.74 -12.45 15.94
CA ASN A 344 8.83 -12.54 17.07
C ASN A 344 7.43 -12.11 16.60
N PHE A 345 6.50 -13.07 16.62
CA PHE A 345 5.07 -12.79 16.42
C PHE A 345 4.36 -13.00 17.77
N ARG A 346 3.74 -11.96 18.28
CA ARG A 346 2.83 -11.97 19.43
C ARG A 346 1.51 -11.35 19.03
#